data_cc0fa7d85ab8df00325d2cfed3393f15
#
_entry.id   cc0fa7d85ab8df00325d2cfed3393f15
#
_cell.length_a   1.000
_cell.length_b   1.000
_cell.length_c   1.000
_cell.angle_alpha   90.00
_cell.angle_beta   90.00
_cell.angle_gamma   90.00
#
_symmetry.space_group_name_H-M   'P 1'
#
loop_
_entity.id
_entity.type
_entity.pdbx_description
1 polymer ?
#
loop_
_entity_poly.entity_id
_entity_poly.type
_entity_poly.pdbx_seq_one_letter_code
_entity_poly.pdbx_strand_id
1 'polypeptide(L)'
;MSGSFKKFIRTVTLVDLIKGLALTGGVWVRSIVTPKHVLVTRQYPEEKRPSFPNFKGHHGFLLKEDGSLKCVGCGICAGVCPAKAIRVYTEEGKDHEKVVTGYEVDAFRCIYCGFCEEACPKDAIILTRLYELADYDNREQYRWKMDRLIEVGKKRPLFRDEVKL
;
A
#
# COMPACT_ATOMS: atom_id res chain seq x y z
N MET A 1 -26.38 -34.38 45.40
CA MET A 1 -25.39 -33.50 46.10
C MET A 1 -24.08 -33.33 45.34
N SER A 2 -23.96 -33.33 44.03
CA SER A 2 -22.62 -33.46 43.45
C SER A 2 -22.12 -32.30 42.60
N GLY A 3 -23.00 -31.56 41.91
CA GLY A 3 -22.54 -30.55 40.97
C GLY A 3 -22.17 -29.19 41.60
N SER A 4 -22.95 -28.73 42.57
CA SER A 4 -22.77 -27.41 43.22
C SER A 4 -21.53 -27.37 44.11
N PHE A 5 -21.26 -28.45 44.86
CA PHE A 5 -20.10 -28.56 45.70
C PHE A 5 -18.78 -28.66 44.94
N LYS A 6 -18.76 -29.39 43.80
CA LYS A 6 -17.56 -29.40 42.94
C LYS A 6 -17.31 -28.02 42.29
N LYS A 7 -18.36 -27.29 41.94
CA LYS A 7 -18.26 -25.96 41.37
C LYS A 7 -17.73 -24.97 42.43
N PHE A 8 -18.21 -25.07 43.67
CA PHE A 8 -17.71 -24.27 44.80
C PHE A 8 -16.23 -24.53 45.07
N ILE A 9 -15.81 -25.79 45.14
CA ILE A 9 -14.40 -26.13 45.37
C ILE A 9 -13.54 -25.58 44.21
N ARG A 10 -13.94 -25.75 42.94
CA ARG A 10 -13.21 -25.19 41.80
C ARG A 10 -13.04 -23.68 41.88
N THR A 11 -14.10 -22.97 42.31
CA THR A 11 -14.04 -21.51 42.46
C THR A 11 -13.11 -21.08 43.60
N VAL A 12 -13.15 -21.78 44.74
CA VAL A 12 -12.30 -21.47 45.91
C VAL A 12 -10.83 -21.83 45.66
N THR A 13 -10.57 -22.95 45.01
CA THR A 13 -9.20 -23.39 44.73
C THR A 13 -8.57 -22.72 43.51
N LEU A 14 -9.33 -21.84 42.81
CA LEU A 14 -8.83 -21.09 41.64
C LEU A 14 -8.20 -21.99 40.56
N VAL A 15 -8.67 -23.24 40.44
CA VAL A 15 -8.12 -24.22 39.47
C VAL A 15 -8.13 -23.69 38.06
N ASP A 16 -9.20 -22.99 37.67
CA ASP A 16 -9.34 -22.45 36.31
C ASP A 16 -8.38 -21.27 36.08
N LEU A 17 -8.06 -20.50 37.11
CA LEU A 17 -7.01 -19.47 37.07
C LEU A 17 -5.62 -20.09 36.88
N ILE A 18 -5.29 -21.14 37.65
CA ILE A 18 -4.01 -21.85 37.54
C ILE A 18 -3.85 -22.46 36.13
N LYS A 19 -4.92 -23.05 35.58
CA LYS A 19 -4.92 -23.58 34.21
C LYS A 19 -4.68 -22.47 33.14
N GLY A 20 -5.33 -21.34 33.29
CA GLY A 20 -5.11 -20.18 32.43
C GLY A 20 -3.66 -19.68 32.52
N LEU A 21 -3.12 -19.59 33.76
CA LEU A 21 -1.75 -19.16 33.99
C LEU A 21 -0.72 -20.17 33.43
N ALA A 22 -1.00 -21.45 33.54
CA ALA A 22 -0.17 -22.50 32.97
C ALA A 22 -0.15 -22.44 31.43
N LEU A 23 -1.27 -22.13 30.81
CA LEU A 23 -1.37 -21.95 29.36
C LEU A 23 -0.52 -20.75 28.90
N THR A 24 -0.72 -19.58 29.49
CA THR A 24 0.03 -18.37 29.14
C THR A 24 1.52 -18.51 29.49
N GLY A 25 1.85 -19.10 30.62
CA GLY A 25 3.22 -19.41 30.99
C GLY A 25 3.91 -20.38 30.04
N GLY A 26 3.20 -21.40 29.57
CA GLY A 26 3.68 -22.31 28.52
C GLY A 26 3.99 -21.61 27.20
N VAL A 27 3.14 -20.68 26.76
CA VAL A 27 3.39 -19.85 25.57
C VAL A 27 4.60 -18.93 25.80
N TRP A 28 4.71 -18.33 26.99
CA TRP A 28 5.84 -17.48 27.34
C TRP A 28 7.17 -18.24 27.32
N VAL A 29 7.25 -19.41 27.96
CA VAL A 29 8.44 -20.27 27.92
C VAL A 29 8.77 -20.68 26.49
N ARG A 30 7.76 -21.08 25.70
CA ARG A 30 7.95 -21.44 24.29
C ARG A 30 8.48 -20.29 23.46
N SER A 31 8.07 -19.04 23.74
CA SER A 31 8.58 -17.85 23.04
C SER A 31 10.05 -17.56 23.31
N ILE A 32 10.54 -17.94 24.50
CA ILE A 32 11.98 -17.82 24.85
C ILE A 32 12.80 -18.95 24.22
N VAL A 33 12.30 -20.18 24.27
CA VAL A 33 13.05 -21.36 23.79
C VAL A 33 13.05 -21.45 22.26
N THR A 34 11.93 -21.13 21.61
CA THR A 34 11.77 -21.22 20.15
C THR A 34 11.16 -19.94 19.57
N PRO A 35 11.87 -18.78 19.64
CA PRO A 35 11.32 -17.50 19.24
C PRO A 35 10.89 -17.45 17.77
N LYS A 36 11.60 -18.09 16.86
CA LYS A 36 11.32 -18.10 15.41
C LYS A 36 9.95 -18.67 15.02
N HIS A 37 9.38 -19.54 15.87
CA HIS A 37 8.09 -20.18 15.59
C HIS A 37 6.91 -19.52 16.31
N VAL A 38 7.17 -18.73 17.34
CA VAL A 38 6.14 -18.13 18.20
C VAL A 38 5.99 -16.64 17.94
N LEU A 39 7.12 -15.95 17.71
CA LEU A 39 7.12 -14.51 17.46
C LEU A 39 6.92 -14.23 15.97
N VAL A 40 5.77 -13.67 15.62
CA VAL A 40 5.39 -13.28 14.25
C VAL A 40 5.59 -11.77 14.01
N THR A 41 6.14 -11.07 15.00
CA THR A 41 6.40 -9.63 14.91
C THR A 41 7.53 -9.33 13.95
N ARG A 42 7.35 -8.29 13.13
CA ARG A 42 8.37 -7.73 12.27
C ARG A 42 8.85 -6.41 12.84
N GLN A 43 10.14 -6.19 12.79
CA GLN A 43 10.75 -4.98 13.33
C GLN A 43 10.81 -3.90 12.24
N TYR A 44 9.72 -3.18 12.09
CA TYR A 44 9.71 -2.01 11.21
C TYR A 44 10.44 -0.83 11.90
N PRO A 45 11.29 -0.07 11.21
CA PRO A 45 11.50 -0.04 9.75
C PRO A 45 12.60 -0.98 9.21
N GLU A 46 13.33 -1.71 10.05
CA GLU A 46 14.45 -2.57 9.66
C GLU A 46 13.98 -3.74 8.80
N GLU A 47 12.85 -4.35 9.20
CA GLU A 47 12.22 -5.43 8.47
C GLU A 47 10.92 -4.99 7.81
N LYS A 48 10.99 -4.67 6.53
CA LYS A 48 9.81 -4.30 5.73
C LYS A 48 9.05 -5.53 5.25
N ARG A 49 7.73 -5.47 5.32
CA ARG A 49 6.90 -6.51 4.75
C ARG A 49 6.90 -6.41 3.22
N PRO A 50 7.17 -7.50 2.49
CA PRO A 50 6.99 -7.51 1.05
C PRO A 50 5.52 -7.24 0.72
N SER A 51 5.27 -6.33 -0.21
CA SER A 51 3.92 -6.02 -0.68
C SER A 51 3.35 -7.18 -1.50
N PHE A 52 2.03 -7.34 -1.48
CA PHE A 52 1.35 -8.35 -2.28
C PHE A 52 1.54 -8.11 -3.78
N PRO A 53 1.44 -9.13 -4.63
CA PRO A 53 1.58 -8.99 -6.08
C PRO A 53 0.66 -7.92 -6.69
N ASN A 54 -0.58 -7.82 -6.25
CA ASN A 54 -1.58 -6.85 -6.73
C ASN A 54 -1.72 -5.63 -5.82
N PHE A 55 -0.68 -5.29 -5.07
CA PHE A 55 -0.71 -4.12 -4.20
C PHE A 55 -0.74 -2.83 -5.03
N LYS A 56 -1.70 -1.96 -4.73
CA LYS A 56 -1.90 -0.68 -5.39
C LYS A 56 -1.35 0.44 -4.48
N GLY A 57 -0.09 0.79 -4.67
CA GLY A 57 0.57 1.87 -3.93
C GLY A 57 0.67 3.16 -4.75
N HIS A 58 1.78 3.88 -4.62
CA HIS A 58 1.94 5.19 -5.24
C HIS A 58 1.91 5.16 -6.76
N HIS A 59 1.39 6.25 -7.32
CA HIS A 59 1.36 6.45 -8.76
C HIS A 59 2.76 6.68 -9.33
N GLY A 60 2.99 6.17 -10.53
CA GLY A 60 4.17 6.46 -11.32
C GLY A 60 3.81 6.64 -12.79
N PHE A 61 4.63 7.38 -13.53
CA PHE A 61 4.51 7.49 -14.97
C PHE A 61 5.53 6.62 -15.68
N LEU A 62 5.05 5.88 -16.69
CA LEU A 62 5.91 5.20 -17.64
C LEU A 62 6.34 6.14 -18.75
N LEU A 63 7.60 6.01 -19.10
CA LEU A 63 8.18 6.68 -20.27
C LEU A 63 8.20 5.72 -21.46
N LYS A 64 8.24 6.26 -22.66
CA LYS A 64 8.57 5.52 -23.88
C LYS A 64 10.07 5.18 -23.89
N GLU A 65 10.49 4.37 -24.85
CA GLU A 65 11.90 4.00 -25.04
C GLU A 65 12.78 5.22 -25.40
N ASP A 66 12.23 6.21 -26.05
CA ASP A 66 12.86 7.48 -26.39
C ASP A 66 12.98 8.46 -25.19
N GLY A 67 12.49 8.08 -24.00
CA GLY A 67 12.47 8.92 -22.80
C GLY A 67 11.31 9.92 -22.73
N SER A 68 10.46 10.01 -23.77
CA SER A 68 9.27 10.86 -23.74
C SER A 68 8.12 10.26 -22.93
N LEU A 69 7.17 11.09 -22.49
CA LEU A 69 5.99 10.63 -21.76
C LEU A 69 5.09 9.78 -22.64
N LYS A 70 4.60 8.66 -22.10
CA LYS A 70 3.52 7.89 -22.76
C LYS A 70 2.17 8.60 -22.68
N CYS A 71 1.99 9.50 -21.71
CA CYS A 71 0.73 10.19 -21.48
C CYS A 71 0.45 11.19 -22.61
N VAL A 72 -0.76 11.12 -23.18
CA VAL A 72 -1.25 12.00 -24.26
C VAL A 72 -2.27 13.03 -23.77
N GLY A 73 -2.45 13.18 -22.45
CA GLY A 73 -3.34 14.20 -21.90
C GLY A 73 -4.84 13.98 -22.16
N CYS A 74 -5.29 12.76 -22.41
CA CYS A 74 -6.70 12.48 -22.74
C CYS A 74 -7.68 12.77 -21.58
N GLY A 75 -7.19 12.86 -20.32
CA GLY A 75 -7.99 13.19 -19.15
C GLY A 75 -8.90 12.05 -18.63
N ILE A 76 -8.91 10.87 -19.25
CA ILE A 76 -9.77 9.76 -18.86
C ILE A 76 -9.52 9.35 -17.39
N CYS A 77 -8.25 9.31 -16.97
CA CYS A 77 -7.86 8.98 -15.59
C CYS A 77 -8.45 9.95 -14.55
N ALA A 78 -8.59 11.22 -14.89
CA ALA A 78 -9.26 12.21 -14.04
C ALA A 78 -10.78 12.02 -14.02
N GLY A 79 -11.36 11.65 -15.17
CA GLY A 79 -12.80 11.39 -15.31
C GLY A 79 -13.28 10.16 -14.53
N VAL A 80 -12.51 9.06 -14.57
CA VAL A 80 -12.87 7.81 -13.87
C VAL A 80 -12.53 7.82 -12.38
N CYS A 81 -11.80 8.84 -11.90
CA CYS A 81 -11.36 8.89 -10.50
C CYS A 81 -12.53 9.19 -9.55
N PRO A 82 -12.96 8.24 -8.70
CA PRO A 82 -14.11 8.45 -7.81
C PRO A 82 -13.82 9.50 -6.74
N ALA A 83 -12.55 9.63 -6.33
CA ALA A 83 -12.11 10.60 -5.33
C ALA A 83 -11.76 11.97 -5.92
N LYS A 84 -11.81 12.14 -7.26
CA LYS A 84 -11.37 13.35 -7.95
C LYS A 84 -9.99 13.83 -7.50
N ALA A 85 -9.09 12.87 -7.31
CA ALA A 85 -7.74 13.11 -6.82
C ALA A 85 -6.75 13.52 -7.93
N ILE A 86 -7.13 13.37 -9.20
CA ILE A 86 -6.27 13.59 -10.36
C ILE A 86 -6.66 14.88 -11.07
N ARG A 87 -5.67 15.69 -11.39
CA ARG A 87 -5.80 16.88 -12.26
C ARG A 87 -4.82 16.76 -13.42
N VAL A 88 -5.31 17.00 -14.61
CA VAL A 88 -4.52 16.95 -15.85
C VAL A 88 -4.60 18.31 -16.51
N TYR A 89 -3.46 18.91 -16.77
CA TYR A 89 -3.34 20.17 -17.46
C TYR A 89 -2.81 19.90 -18.87
N THR A 90 -3.50 20.38 -19.88
CA THR A 90 -3.15 20.16 -21.28
C THR A 90 -3.22 21.45 -22.06
N GLU A 91 -2.32 21.61 -23.01
CA GLU A 91 -2.33 22.71 -23.97
C GLU A 91 -2.38 22.13 -25.38
N GLU A 92 -2.83 22.95 -26.32
CA GLU A 92 -2.82 22.61 -27.75
C GLU A 92 -1.38 22.79 -28.29
N GLY A 93 -0.83 21.71 -28.82
CA GLY A 93 0.45 21.73 -29.52
C GLY A 93 0.35 22.26 -30.93
N LYS A 94 1.48 22.34 -31.65
CA LYS A 94 1.58 22.93 -32.98
C LYS A 94 0.74 22.24 -34.06
N ASP A 95 0.41 20.97 -33.88
CA ASP A 95 -0.34 20.14 -34.84
C ASP A 95 -1.74 19.75 -34.31
N HIS A 96 -2.36 20.62 -33.50
CA HIS A 96 -3.62 20.34 -32.78
C HIS A 96 -3.61 19.11 -31.89
N GLU A 97 -2.44 18.58 -31.61
CA GLU A 97 -2.29 17.51 -30.61
C GLU A 97 -2.32 18.07 -29.18
N LYS A 98 -2.96 17.33 -28.26
CA LYS A 98 -2.95 17.69 -26.86
C LYS A 98 -1.59 17.33 -26.25
N VAL A 99 -0.93 18.34 -25.69
CA VAL A 99 0.34 18.17 -24.94
C VAL A 99 0.05 18.34 -23.46
N VAL A 100 0.57 17.41 -22.65
CA VAL A 100 0.45 17.49 -21.20
C VAL A 100 1.46 18.49 -20.68
N THR A 101 0.98 19.59 -20.10
CA THR A 101 1.81 20.62 -19.47
C THR A 101 1.92 20.43 -17.98
N GLY A 102 0.95 19.72 -17.36
CA GLY A 102 0.99 19.41 -15.94
C GLY A 102 0.11 18.23 -15.56
N TYR A 103 0.49 17.58 -14.50
CA TYR A 103 -0.28 16.48 -13.92
C TYR A 103 -0.11 16.50 -12.40
N GLU A 104 -1.20 16.38 -11.68
CA GLU A 104 -1.20 16.34 -10.23
C GLU A 104 -2.05 15.20 -9.70
N VAL A 105 -1.54 14.53 -8.67
CA VAL A 105 -2.28 13.53 -7.88
C VAL A 105 -2.26 13.93 -6.42
N ASP A 106 -3.43 14.16 -5.84
CA ASP A 106 -3.57 14.34 -4.39
C ASP A 106 -3.55 12.95 -3.73
N ALA A 107 -2.40 12.57 -3.18
CA ALA A 107 -2.20 11.26 -2.58
C ALA A 107 -3.07 11.02 -1.33
N PHE A 108 -3.49 12.08 -0.62
CA PHE A 108 -4.39 11.97 0.53
C PHE A 108 -5.87 11.89 0.17
N ARG A 109 -6.25 12.33 -1.02
CA ARG A 109 -7.60 12.08 -1.54
C ARG A 109 -7.73 10.75 -2.22
N CYS A 110 -6.62 10.25 -2.76
CA CYS A 110 -6.61 9.01 -3.50
C CYS A 110 -6.98 7.82 -2.60
N ILE A 111 -7.88 6.97 -3.07
CA ILE A 111 -8.26 5.72 -2.41
C ILE A 111 -7.51 4.50 -2.97
N TYR A 112 -6.57 4.73 -3.87
CA TYR A 112 -5.72 3.70 -4.49
C TYR A 112 -6.51 2.55 -5.15
N CYS A 113 -7.68 2.85 -5.73
CA CYS A 113 -8.54 1.86 -6.39
C CYS A 113 -7.95 1.27 -7.67
N GLY A 114 -7.11 2.03 -8.39
CA GLY A 114 -6.46 1.60 -9.64
C GLY A 114 -7.23 1.89 -10.91
N PHE A 115 -8.43 2.48 -10.87
CA PHE A 115 -9.21 2.77 -12.08
C PHE A 115 -8.48 3.68 -13.07
N CYS A 116 -7.62 4.57 -12.61
CA CYS A 116 -6.80 5.42 -13.47
C CYS A 116 -5.78 4.61 -14.30
N GLU A 117 -5.24 3.54 -13.75
CA GLU A 117 -4.34 2.61 -14.43
C GLU A 117 -5.12 1.76 -15.44
N GLU A 118 -6.23 1.16 -15.01
CA GLU A 118 -7.06 0.30 -15.86
C GLU A 118 -7.70 1.05 -17.04
N ALA A 119 -8.07 2.31 -16.84
CA ALA A 119 -8.70 3.14 -17.89
C ALA A 119 -7.71 3.85 -18.81
N CYS A 120 -6.41 3.73 -18.57
CA CYS A 120 -5.40 4.44 -19.37
C CYS A 120 -5.15 3.74 -20.71
N PRO A 121 -5.51 4.32 -21.87
CA PRO A 121 -5.35 3.66 -23.16
C PRO A 121 -3.89 3.56 -23.63
N LYS A 122 -2.97 4.24 -22.94
CA LYS A 122 -1.54 4.27 -23.26
C LYS A 122 -0.68 3.61 -22.19
N ASP A 123 -1.27 3.00 -21.15
CA ASP A 123 -0.55 2.45 -20.00
C ASP A 123 0.51 3.42 -19.46
N ALA A 124 0.15 4.72 -19.42
CA ALA A 124 1.09 5.75 -19.02
C ALA A 124 1.18 5.92 -17.52
N ILE A 125 0.06 5.79 -16.80
CA ILE A 125 -0.01 5.85 -15.35
C ILE A 125 -0.12 4.45 -14.80
N ILE A 126 0.67 4.17 -13.77
CA ILE A 126 0.70 2.88 -13.07
C ILE A 126 0.66 3.08 -11.58
N LEU A 127 0.21 2.07 -10.85
CA LEU A 127 0.34 1.98 -9.41
C LEU A 127 1.54 1.09 -9.05
N THR A 128 2.38 1.58 -8.16
CA THR A 128 3.61 0.89 -7.75
C THR A 128 3.44 0.15 -6.42
N ARG A 129 4.48 -0.50 -5.92
CA ARG A 129 4.49 -1.14 -4.59
C ARG A 129 4.91 -0.21 -3.45
N LEU A 130 5.21 1.03 -3.77
CA LEU A 130 5.56 2.01 -2.74
C LEU A 130 4.33 2.40 -1.94
N TYR A 131 4.43 2.37 -0.62
CA TYR A 131 3.32 2.67 0.29
C TYR A 131 3.70 3.64 1.42
N GLU A 132 4.98 3.98 1.53
CA GLU A 132 5.45 4.86 2.60
C GLU A 132 5.11 6.31 2.28
N LEU A 133 4.15 6.85 3.01
CA LEU A 133 3.63 8.22 2.91
C LEU A 133 3.62 8.89 4.28
N ALA A 134 4.70 8.78 5.03
CA ALA A 134 4.79 9.46 6.31
C ALA A 134 5.81 10.59 6.23
N ASP A 135 5.37 11.78 6.61
CA ASP A 135 6.24 12.94 6.79
C ASP A 135 5.64 13.88 7.82
N TYR A 136 6.46 14.70 8.44
CA TYR A 136 6.05 15.66 9.45
C TYR A 136 5.67 17.02 8.85
N ASP A 137 5.97 17.23 7.58
CA ASP A 137 5.85 18.51 6.92
C ASP A 137 4.48 18.78 6.28
N ASN A 138 4.45 19.65 5.33
CA ASN A 138 3.29 20.24 4.73
C ASN A 138 2.54 19.25 3.82
N ARG A 139 1.20 19.29 3.85
CA ARG A 139 0.32 18.54 2.96
C ARG A 139 0.61 18.75 1.47
N GLU A 140 1.14 19.91 1.08
CA GLU A 140 1.40 20.23 -0.33
C GLU A 140 2.39 19.28 -0.98
N GLN A 141 3.32 18.70 -0.25
CA GLN A 141 4.25 17.70 -0.78
C GLN A 141 3.58 16.39 -1.19
N TYR A 142 2.37 16.14 -0.71
CA TYR A 142 1.55 14.97 -1.09
C TYR A 142 0.65 15.24 -2.30
N ARG A 143 0.70 16.44 -2.85
CA ARG A 143 0.25 16.73 -4.21
C ARG A 143 1.37 16.41 -5.17
N TRP A 144 1.37 15.22 -5.68
CA TRP A 144 2.42 14.74 -6.54
C TRP A 144 2.31 15.31 -7.92
N LYS A 145 3.30 16.09 -8.28
CA LYS A 145 3.46 16.66 -9.60
C LYS A 145 4.08 15.66 -10.57
N MET A 146 4.02 15.97 -11.84
CA MET A 146 4.50 15.13 -12.93
C MET A 146 5.94 14.65 -12.75
N ASP A 147 6.85 15.51 -12.29
CA ASP A 147 8.27 15.18 -12.09
C ASP A 147 8.45 14.05 -11.08
N ARG A 148 7.74 14.11 -9.94
CA ARG A 148 7.78 13.06 -8.92
C ARG A 148 7.18 11.76 -9.43
N LEU A 149 6.12 11.82 -10.20
CA LEU A 149 5.50 10.63 -10.80
C LEU A 149 6.43 9.94 -11.79
N ILE A 150 7.18 10.71 -12.56
CA ILE A 150 8.21 10.20 -13.48
C ILE A 150 9.35 9.55 -12.70
N GLU A 151 9.81 10.20 -11.63
CA GLU A 151 10.87 9.66 -10.77
C GLU A 151 10.47 8.31 -10.17
N VAL A 152 9.25 8.23 -9.62
CA VAL A 152 8.69 6.99 -9.07
C VAL A 152 8.55 5.92 -10.14
N GLY A 153 8.12 6.29 -11.33
CA GLY A 153 8.01 5.37 -12.47
C GLY A 153 9.37 4.81 -12.93
N LYS A 154 10.43 5.60 -12.84
CA LYS A 154 11.81 5.16 -13.15
C LYS A 154 12.39 4.21 -12.11
N LYS A 155 12.08 4.40 -10.83
CA LYS A 155 12.56 3.57 -9.70
C LYS A 155 11.83 2.23 -9.60
N ARG A 156 11.01 1.90 -10.55
CA ARG A 156 10.14 0.74 -10.60
C ARG A 156 10.86 -0.58 -10.30
N PRO A 157 10.44 -1.36 -9.30
CA PRO A 157 10.42 -2.80 -9.42
C PRO A 157 9.17 -3.16 -10.24
N LEU A 158 9.39 -3.72 -11.41
CA LEU A 158 8.36 -4.11 -12.37
C LEU A 158 7.41 -5.15 -11.75
N PHE A 159 6.13 -4.81 -11.67
CA PHE A 159 5.12 -5.58 -10.97
C PHE A 159 4.73 -6.89 -11.63
N ARG A 160 4.90 -7.00 -12.95
CA ARG A 160 4.40 -8.13 -13.73
C ARG A 160 5.38 -9.25 -13.98
N ASP A 161 6.69 -9.00 -13.86
CA ASP A 161 7.68 -9.94 -14.39
C ASP A 161 8.43 -10.77 -13.33
N GLU A 162 8.21 -10.54 -12.02
CA GLU A 162 8.92 -11.26 -10.95
C GLU A 162 8.08 -12.23 -10.12
N VAL A 163 6.84 -12.45 -10.47
CA VAL A 163 6.07 -13.56 -9.87
C VAL A 163 6.19 -14.79 -10.77
N LYS A 164 7.37 -15.40 -10.80
CA LYS A 164 7.46 -16.83 -11.04
C LYS A 164 7.00 -17.52 -9.77
N LEU A 165 5.79 -18.10 -9.86
CA LEU A 165 5.26 -19.05 -8.90
C LEU A 165 6.16 -20.28 -8.82
#